data_7716f15df465b5ae91f8a6158d6e954b
#
_entry.id   7716f15df465b5ae91f8a6158d6e954b
#
_cell.length_a   1.000
_cell.length_b   1.000
_cell.length_c   1.000
_cell.angle_alpha   90.00
_cell.angle_beta   90.00
_cell.angle_gamma   90.00
#
_symmetry.space_group_name_H-M   'P 1'
#
loop_
_entity.id
_entity.type
_entity.pdbx_description
1 polymer ?
#
loop_
_entity_poly.entity_id
_entity_poly.type
_entity_poly.pdbx_seq_one_letter_code
_entity_poly.pdbx_strand_id
1 'polypeptide(L)'
;MKKLIVATLLLGSGTLLSAQKTTKVPAHYKPVKSEMYRKGWIDFNKNGVKDIYEDPAETLDDRIENLLQQMTLEEKTCQMVTLYGYKRVLKDDLPTPEWKQMLWKDGIGAIDEHLNGFQQWGLPPSDNENVWPASRHAWALNEVQRFFVEDTRLGIPVDFTNEGIRGVESYKATNFPTQLGLGHTWNRELIRQVGLITGREARMLGYTNVYAPILDVGRDQRWGRYEEVYGESPYLVAELGIEMVRGLQHNHQVAATAKHFAAYSNNK
;
A
#
# COMPACT_ATOMS: atom_id res chain seq x y z
N MET A 1 -17.48 -54.71 36.31
CA MET A 1 -17.15 -54.07 35.03
C MET A 1 -18.05 -52.84 34.86
N LYS A 2 -17.55 -51.65 35.19
CA LYS A 2 -18.28 -50.42 35.03
C LYS A 2 -17.81 -49.73 33.73
N LYS A 3 -18.71 -49.54 32.77
CA LYS A 3 -18.44 -48.82 31.52
C LYS A 3 -18.44 -47.32 31.81
N LEU A 4 -17.31 -46.69 31.52
CA LEU A 4 -17.16 -45.24 31.57
C LEU A 4 -17.64 -44.67 30.22
N ILE A 5 -18.70 -43.89 30.25
CA ILE A 5 -19.18 -43.13 29.05
C ILE A 5 -18.48 -41.77 29.06
N VAL A 6 -17.59 -41.56 28.12
CA VAL A 6 -16.97 -40.24 27.86
C VAL A 6 -17.90 -39.48 26.93
N ALA A 7 -18.57 -38.47 27.47
CA ALA A 7 -19.34 -37.52 26.66
C ALA A 7 -18.40 -36.44 26.12
N THR A 8 -18.16 -36.48 24.81
CA THR A 8 -17.42 -35.44 24.11
C THR A 8 -18.34 -34.23 23.85
N LEU A 9 -18.14 -33.15 24.61
CA LEU A 9 -18.79 -31.88 24.31
C LEU A 9 -18.14 -31.26 23.09
N LEU A 10 -18.84 -31.28 21.97
CA LEU A 10 -18.54 -30.45 20.81
C LEU A 10 -18.98 -29.03 21.11
N LEU A 11 -18.05 -28.19 21.55
CA LEU A 11 -18.22 -26.72 21.52
C LEU A 11 -18.19 -26.24 20.09
N GLY A 12 -19.36 -26.10 19.49
CA GLY A 12 -19.51 -25.40 18.21
C GLY A 12 -19.16 -23.91 18.38
N SER A 13 -17.96 -23.51 17.98
CA SER A 13 -17.62 -22.13 17.80
C SER A 13 -18.40 -21.58 16.61
N GLY A 14 -19.62 -21.15 16.86
CA GLY A 14 -20.38 -20.34 15.92
C GLY A 14 -19.68 -19.00 15.73
N THR A 15 -18.84 -18.91 14.70
CA THR A 15 -18.41 -17.61 14.19
C THR A 15 -19.66 -16.91 13.67
N LEU A 16 -20.15 -15.94 14.43
CA LEU A 16 -21.09 -14.96 13.94
C LEU A 16 -20.39 -14.20 12.80
N LEU A 17 -20.57 -14.67 11.56
CA LEU A 17 -20.35 -13.85 10.39
C LEU A 17 -21.36 -12.70 10.51
N SER A 18 -20.90 -11.57 11.05
CA SER A 18 -21.62 -10.32 10.93
C SER A 18 -21.77 -10.07 9.44
N ALA A 19 -22.99 -10.15 8.93
CA ALA A 19 -23.30 -9.80 7.56
C ALA A 19 -22.86 -8.34 7.36
N GLN A 20 -21.74 -8.14 6.66
CA GLN A 20 -21.31 -6.80 6.27
C GLN A 20 -22.47 -6.18 5.48
N LYS A 21 -23.00 -5.06 5.98
CA LYS A 21 -23.94 -4.25 5.20
C LYS A 21 -23.23 -3.91 3.89
N THR A 22 -23.74 -4.39 2.78
CA THR A 22 -23.28 -4.00 1.46
C THR A 22 -23.49 -2.49 1.36
N THR A 23 -22.43 -1.73 1.53
CA THR A 23 -22.47 -0.29 1.31
C THR A 23 -22.80 -0.05 -0.16
N LYS A 24 -23.90 0.64 -0.40
CA LYS A 24 -24.28 1.01 -1.78
C LYS A 24 -23.18 1.89 -2.35
N VAL A 25 -22.81 1.65 -3.61
CA VAL A 25 -21.93 2.55 -4.36
C VAL A 25 -22.51 3.96 -4.29
N PRO A 26 -21.71 4.98 -3.94
CA PRO A 26 -22.21 6.35 -3.85
C PRO A 26 -22.83 6.84 -5.15
N ALA A 27 -23.82 7.73 -5.03
CA ALA A 27 -24.54 8.30 -6.17
C ALA A 27 -23.63 9.09 -7.14
N HIS A 28 -22.46 9.53 -6.68
CA HIS A 28 -21.47 10.23 -7.51
C HIS A 28 -20.47 9.31 -8.22
N TYR A 29 -20.66 7.98 -8.14
CA TYR A 29 -19.85 7.03 -8.90
C TYR A 29 -19.98 7.36 -10.40
N LYS A 30 -18.83 7.66 -11.02
CA LYS A 30 -18.75 7.90 -12.45
C LYS A 30 -18.56 6.57 -13.19
N PRO A 31 -19.27 6.38 -14.32
CA PRO A 31 -18.99 5.22 -15.16
C PRO A 31 -17.53 5.19 -15.61
N VAL A 32 -16.98 3.99 -15.68
CA VAL A 32 -15.66 3.76 -16.28
C VAL A 32 -15.72 4.24 -17.74
N LYS A 33 -14.67 4.91 -18.20
CA LYS A 33 -14.50 5.27 -19.62
C LYS A 33 -14.18 4.00 -20.41
N SER A 34 -15.20 3.24 -20.74
CA SER A 34 -15.08 1.90 -21.33
C SER A 34 -14.32 1.89 -22.65
N GLU A 35 -14.34 3.01 -23.38
CA GLU A 35 -13.64 3.18 -24.65
C GLU A 35 -12.11 3.13 -24.54
N MET A 36 -11.53 3.39 -23.36
CA MET A 36 -10.09 3.24 -23.12
C MET A 36 -9.66 1.78 -23.00
N TYR A 37 -10.55 0.92 -22.48
CA TYR A 37 -10.21 -0.46 -22.14
C TYR A 37 -10.41 -1.36 -23.37
N ARG A 38 -9.33 -1.62 -24.07
CA ARG A 38 -9.28 -2.42 -25.29
C ARG A 38 -8.98 -3.89 -24.96
N LYS A 39 -9.16 -4.77 -25.94
CA LYS A 39 -8.81 -6.17 -25.77
C LYS A 39 -7.29 -6.33 -25.65
N GLY A 40 -6.81 -6.58 -24.42
CA GLY A 40 -5.41 -6.86 -24.13
C GLY A 40 -4.50 -5.64 -23.92
N TRP A 41 -5.04 -4.43 -23.90
CA TRP A 41 -4.30 -3.19 -23.60
C TRP A 41 -5.24 -2.08 -23.13
N ILE A 42 -4.68 -1.01 -22.58
CA ILE A 42 -5.43 0.19 -22.16
C ILE A 42 -4.88 1.38 -22.93
N ASP A 43 -5.78 2.14 -23.56
CA ASP A 43 -5.51 3.41 -24.24
C ASP A 43 -5.37 4.52 -23.18
N PHE A 44 -4.21 4.59 -22.54
CA PHE A 44 -3.97 5.47 -21.41
C PHE A 44 -4.01 6.96 -21.78
N ASN A 45 -3.51 7.32 -22.96
CA ASN A 45 -3.52 8.70 -23.44
C ASN A 45 -4.77 9.09 -24.24
N LYS A 46 -5.72 8.16 -24.45
CA LYS A 46 -7.02 8.36 -25.10
C LYS A 46 -6.90 8.83 -26.55
N ASN A 47 -5.83 8.48 -27.24
CA ASN A 47 -5.61 8.85 -28.64
C ASN A 47 -6.21 7.83 -29.63
N GLY A 48 -6.67 6.66 -29.17
CA GLY A 48 -7.26 5.60 -29.97
C GLY A 48 -6.26 4.69 -30.68
N VAL A 49 -4.96 4.92 -30.50
CA VAL A 49 -3.87 4.13 -31.07
C VAL A 49 -3.10 3.45 -29.94
N LYS A 50 -2.66 2.20 -30.19
CA LYS A 50 -1.83 1.49 -29.20
C LYS A 50 -0.39 1.99 -29.30
N ASP A 51 0.00 2.83 -28.34
CA ASP A 51 1.39 3.28 -28.20
C ASP A 51 2.28 2.18 -27.60
N ILE A 52 3.59 2.31 -27.76
CA ILE A 52 4.56 1.32 -27.23
C ILE A 52 4.41 1.16 -25.71
N TYR A 53 4.24 2.28 -24.96
CA TYR A 53 4.12 2.21 -23.51
C TYR A 53 2.83 1.51 -23.04
N GLU A 54 1.84 1.40 -23.90
CA GLU A 54 0.53 0.75 -23.64
C GLU A 54 0.54 -0.74 -24.02
N ASP A 55 1.54 -1.18 -24.80
CA ASP A 55 1.64 -2.57 -25.24
C ASP A 55 2.33 -3.45 -24.18
N PRO A 56 1.61 -4.36 -23.52
CA PRO A 56 2.20 -5.27 -22.54
C PRO A 56 3.16 -6.31 -23.17
N ALA A 57 3.20 -6.44 -24.50
CA ALA A 57 4.13 -7.31 -25.21
C ALA A 57 5.51 -6.70 -25.44
N GLU A 58 5.61 -5.38 -25.36
CA GLU A 58 6.86 -4.66 -25.49
C GLU A 58 7.73 -4.75 -24.22
N THR A 59 9.05 -4.54 -24.37
CA THR A 59 9.96 -4.55 -23.23
C THR A 59 9.67 -3.41 -22.27
N LEU A 60 10.01 -3.58 -21.00
CA LEU A 60 9.81 -2.53 -20.00
C LEU A 60 10.59 -1.26 -20.37
N ASP A 61 11.82 -1.40 -20.87
CA ASP A 61 12.68 -0.28 -21.23
C ASP A 61 12.10 0.51 -22.41
N ASP A 62 11.62 -0.17 -23.45
CA ASP A 62 10.98 0.49 -24.59
C ASP A 62 9.70 1.22 -24.20
N ARG A 63 8.92 0.62 -23.31
CA ARG A 63 7.70 1.23 -22.77
C ARG A 63 8.01 2.48 -21.96
N ILE A 64 9.01 2.42 -21.08
CA ILE A 64 9.44 3.57 -20.27
C ILE A 64 9.95 4.69 -21.18
N GLU A 65 10.83 4.38 -22.13
CA GLU A 65 11.40 5.39 -23.03
C GLU A 65 10.31 6.07 -23.87
N ASN A 66 9.37 5.31 -24.42
CA ASN A 66 8.24 5.83 -25.18
C ASN A 66 7.34 6.76 -24.34
N LEU A 67 7.08 6.38 -23.09
CA LEU A 67 6.32 7.23 -22.16
C LEU A 67 7.07 8.51 -21.83
N LEU A 68 8.36 8.42 -21.50
CA LEU A 68 9.21 9.58 -21.17
C LEU A 68 9.30 10.61 -22.31
N GLN A 69 9.30 10.15 -23.57
CA GLN A 69 9.29 11.04 -24.75
C GLN A 69 7.97 11.81 -24.89
N GLN A 70 6.87 11.25 -24.40
CA GLN A 70 5.55 11.90 -24.44
C GLN A 70 5.30 12.84 -23.27
N MET A 71 6.03 12.70 -22.16
CA MET A 71 5.84 13.48 -20.94
C MET A 71 6.38 14.90 -21.04
N THR A 72 5.61 15.87 -20.55
CA THR A 72 6.09 17.23 -20.31
C THR A 72 7.04 17.27 -19.10
N LEU A 73 7.72 18.40 -18.90
CA LEU A 73 8.59 18.59 -17.74
C LEU A 73 7.78 18.56 -16.44
N GLU A 74 6.58 19.17 -16.45
CA GLU A 74 5.66 19.18 -15.32
C GLU A 74 5.23 17.76 -14.94
N GLU A 75 4.83 16.96 -15.92
CA GLU A 75 4.46 15.56 -15.68
C GLU A 75 5.63 14.74 -15.14
N LYS A 76 6.84 14.93 -15.64
CA LYS A 76 8.05 14.27 -15.12
C LYS A 76 8.32 14.65 -13.68
N THR A 77 8.22 15.94 -13.34
CA THR A 77 8.42 16.41 -11.95
C THR A 77 7.34 15.91 -11.02
N CYS A 78 6.08 15.85 -11.47
CA CYS A 78 4.98 15.31 -10.69
C CYS A 78 5.18 13.83 -10.37
N GLN A 79 5.74 13.01 -11.28
CA GLN A 79 6.04 11.60 -11.03
C GLN A 79 7.13 11.40 -9.94
N MET A 80 7.89 12.43 -9.59
CA MET A 80 8.90 12.38 -8.54
C MET A 80 8.35 12.77 -7.15
N VAL A 81 7.06 13.09 -7.04
CA VAL A 81 6.45 13.59 -5.81
C VAL A 81 5.66 12.49 -5.13
N THR A 82 5.83 12.38 -3.80
CA THR A 82 4.97 11.63 -2.89
C THR A 82 4.23 12.59 -1.97
N LEU A 83 2.93 12.41 -1.81
CA LEU A 83 2.11 13.20 -0.89
C LEU A 83 1.53 12.34 0.23
N TYR A 84 1.48 12.91 1.43
CA TYR A 84 0.83 12.29 2.57
C TYR A 84 -0.69 12.38 2.50
N GLY A 85 -1.35 11.24 2.70
CA GLY A 85 -2.79 11.12 2.76
C GLY A 85 -3.45 11.46 4.11
N TYR A 86 -2.70 11.99 5.09
CA TYR A 86 -3.18 12.33 6.43
C TYR A 86 -4.03 13.61 6.50
N LYS A 87 -4.76 13.96 5.47
CA LYS A 87 -5.58 15.18 5.42
C LYS A 87 -4.79 16.50 5.53
N ARG A 88 -3.47 16.47 5.41
CA ARG A 88 -2.63 17.66 5.37
C ARG A 88 -2.66 18.33 4.01
N VAL A 89 -2.45 17.56 2.98
CA VAL A 89 -2.42 18.01 1.58
C VAL A 89 -3.62 17.46 0.85
N LEU A 90 -3.79 16.14 0.85
CA LEU A 90 -4.94 15.46 0.30
C LEU A 90 -6.07 15.47 1.33
N LYS A 91 -6.97 16.43 1.24
CA LYS A 91 -8.08 16.62 2.20
C LYS A 91 -9.29 15.76 1.87
N ASP A 92 -9.45 15.42 0.59
CA ASP A 92 -10.59 14.68 0.10
C ASP A 92 -10.30 13.19 0.06
N ASP A 93 -11.27 12.38 0.41
CA ASP A 93 -11.17 10.91 0.33
C ASP A 93 -11.27 10.41 -1.11
N LEU A 94 -12.03 11.14 -1.91
CA LEU A 94 -12.38 10.79 -3.28
C LEU A 94 -12.09 11.97 -4.22
N PRO A 95 -11.86 11.70 -5.52
CA PRO A 95 -11.61 12.74 -6.50
C PRO A 95 -12.73 13.78 -6.56
N THR A 96 -12.34 15.05 -6.55
CA THR A 96 -13.23 16.21 -6.72
C THR A 96 -12.96 16.92 -8.05
N PRO A 97 -13.86 17.83 -8.49
CA PRO A 97 -13.61 18.62 -9.70
C PRO A 97 -12.33 19.46 -9.64
N GLU A 98 -11.92 19.91 -8.45
CA GLU A 98 -10.71 20.68 -8.24
C GLU A 98 -9.45 19.88 -8.54
N TRP A 99 -9.46 18.55 -8.35
CA TRP A 99 -8.34 17.69 -8.66
C TRP A 99 -7.92 17.79 -10.13
N LYS A 100 -8.88 17.95 -11.04
CA LYS A 100 -8.60 18.11 -12.48
C LYS A 100 -7.96 19.44 -12.86
N GLN A 101 -8.23 20.47 -12.06
CA GLN A 101 -7.89 21.84 -12.43
C GLN A 101 -6.60 22.34 -11.79
N MET A 102 -6.25 21.85 -10.60
CA MET A 102 -5.19 22.45 -9.79
C MET A 102 -4.05 21.49 -9.43
N LEU A 103 -4.34 20.43 -8.66
CA LEU A 103 -3.28 19.65 -8.01
C LEU A 103 -2.82 18.45 -8.82
N TRP A 104 -3.73 17.79 -9.53
CA TRP A 104 -3.49 16.46 -10.09
C TRP A 104 -3.60 16.37 -11.60
N LYS A 105 -3.77 17.50 -12.28
CA LYS A 105 -3.94 17.52 -13.73
C LYS A 105 -2.76 16.88 -14.48
N ASP A 106 -1.56 16.99 -13.92
CA ASP A 106 -0.32 16.46 -14.49
C ASP A 106 0.09 15.11 -13.86
N GLY A 107 -0.80 14.52 -13.04
CA GLY A 107 -0.53 13.27 -12.32
C GLY A 107 0.27 13.46 -11.03
N ILE A 108 0.69 12.34 -10.44
CA ILE A 108 1.59 12.29 -9.29
C ILE A 108 2.21 10.90 -9.17
N GLY A 109 3.43 10.80 -8.62
CA GLY A 109 4.12 9.53 -8.48
C GLY A 109 3.50 8.63 -7.42
N ALA A 110 3.32 9.12 -6.20
CA ALA A 110 2.80 8.32 -5.10
C ALA A 110 1.92 9.11 -4.13
N ILE A 111 0.99 8.40 -3.49
CA ILE A 111 0.20 8.90 -2.36
C ILE A 111 0.40 7.94 -1.20
N ASP A 112 0.95 8.47 -0.09
CA ASP A 112 1.28 7.71 1.09
C ASP A 112 0.14 7.68 2.10
N GLU A 113 -0.20 6.48 2.58
CA GLU A 113 -1.19 6.25 3.65
C GLU A 113 -2.57 6.87 3.42
N HIS A 114 -2.97 7.01 2.17
CA HIS A 114 -4.31 7.50 1.86
C HIS A 114 -5.38 6.58 2.46
N LEU A 115 -6.34 7.16 3.16
CA LEU A 115 -7.43 6.45 3.84
C LEU A 115 -7.00 5.47 4.94
N ASN A 116 -5.82 5.63 5.53
CA ASN A 116 -5.36 4.78 6.62
C ASN A 116 -6.27 4.83 7.88
N GLY A 117 -7.15 5.81 7.97
CA GLY A 117 -8.10 6.01 9.06
C GLY A 117 -7.61 6.93 10.17
N PHE A 118 -6.40 7.45 10.06
CA PHE A 118 -5.84 8.37 11.03
C PHE A 118 -5.82 9.80 10.46
N GLN A 119 -6.22 10.77 11.27
CA GLN A 119 -6.17 12.17 10.85
C GLN A 119 -4.78 12.77 11.02
N GLN A 120 -4.04 12.24 11.97
CA GLN A 120 -2.69 12.66 12.29
C GLN A 120 -2.00 11.52 13.05
N TRP A 121 -0.70 11.43 12.90
CA TRP A 121 0.12 10.45 13.62
C TRP A 121 -0.12 10.51 15.13
N GLY A 122 -0.38 9.36 15.76
CA GLY A 122 -0.64 9.25 17.20
C GLY A 122 -2.05 9.66 17.66
N LEU A 123 -2.95 10.07 16.77
CA LEU A 123 -4.35 10.32 17.10
C LEU A 123 -5.22 9.07 16.90
N PRO A 124 -6.34 8.95 17.61
CA PRO A 124 -7.31 7.89 17.37
C PRO A 124 -7.78 7.86 15.91
N PRO A 125 -8.17 6.69 15.39
CA PRO A 125 -8.74 6.58 14.06
C PRO A 125 -10.00 7.44 13.92
N SER A 126 -10.19 8.02 12.73
CA SER A 126 -11.43 8.71 12.39
C SER A 126 -12.51 7.71 12.00
N ASP A 127 -13.74 7.95 12.42
CA ASP A 127 -14.91 7.24 11.92
C ASP A 127 -15.27 7.78 10.53
N ASN A 128 -14.81 7.09 9.50
CA ASN A 128 -14.98 7.49 8.10
C ASN A 128 -15.43 6.27 7.29
N GLU A 129 -16.53 6.41 6.57
CA GLU A 129 -17.11 5.34 5.75
C GLU A 129 -16.18 4.82 4.63
N ASN A 130 -15.23 5.64 4.17
CA ASN A 130 -14.26 5.25 3.14
C ASN A 130 -13.05 4.51 3.71
N VAL A 131 -12.87 4.52 5.03
CA VAL A 131 -11.79 3.81 5.73
C VAL A 131 -12.19 2.38 6.03
N TRP A 132 -13.45 2.13 6.37
CA TRP A 132 -13.94 0.81 6.75
C TRP A 132 -15.41 0.62 6.35
N PRO A 133 -15.83 -0.56 5.91
CA PRO A 133 -15.13 -1.85 5.84
C PRO A 133 -14.03 -1.91 4.75
N ALA A 134 -13.16 -2.93 4.80
CA ALA A 134 -12.04 -3.10 3.86
C ALA A 134 -12.46 -3.04 2.38
N SER A 135 -13.63 -3.57 2.03
CA SER A 135 -14.19 -3.48 0.68
C SER A 135 -14.49 -2.04 0.25
N ARG A 136 -14.90 -1.20 1.20
CA ARG A 136 -15.16 0.21 0.95
C ARG A 136 -13.85 0.99 0.80
N HIS A 137 -12.85 0.67 1.64
CA HIS A 137 -11.51 1.21 1.52
C HIS A 137 -10.90 0.92 0.14
N ALA A 138 -10.87 -0.35 -0.25
CA ALA A 138 -10.36 -0.77 -1.56
C ALA A 138 -11.10 -0.10 -2.72
N TRP A 139 -12.43 0.02 -2.62
CA TRP A 139 -13.23 0.75 -3.60
C TRP A 139 -12.80 2.23 -3.69
N ALA A 140 -12.60 2.90 -2.57
CA ALA A 140 -12.23 4.31 -2.55
C ALA A 140 -10.83 4.54 -3.15
N LEU A 141 -9.84 3.69 -2.83
CA LEU A 141 -8.54 3.74 -3.50
C LEU A 141 -8.64 3.48 -5.01
N ASN A 142 -9.49 2.55 -5.43
CA ASN A 142 -9.75 2.31 -6.86
C ASN A 142 -10.39 3.54 -7.55
N GLU A 143 -11.24 4.31 -6.87
CA GLU A 143 -11.79 5.55 -7.43
C GLU A 143 -10.71 6.62 -7.61
N VAL A 144 -9.77 6.72 -6.66
CA VAL A 144 -8.61 7.61 -6.79
C VAL A 144 -7.71 7.14 -7.94
N GLN A 145 -7.40 5.84 -8.03
CA GLN A 145 -6.60 5.29 -9.13
C GLN A 145 -7.26 5.54 -10.48
N ARG A 146 -8.57 5.35 -10.55
CA ARG A 146 -9.34 5.59 -11.77
C ARG A 146 -9.23 7.03 -12.25
N PHE A 147 -9.23 8.00 -11.33
CA PHE A 147 -9.00 9.40 -11.68
C PHE A 147 -7.65 9.58 -12.41
N PHE A 148 -6.56 9.03 -11.87
CA PHE A 148 -5.24 9.16 -12.48
C PHE A 148 -5.18 8.46 -13.85
N VAL A 149 -5.76 7.28 -13.97
CA VAL A 149 -5.77 6.52 -15.22
C VAL A 149 -6.67 7.16 -16.28
N GLU A 150 -7.90 7.55 -15.90
CA GLU A 150 -8.90 7.98 -16.87
C GLU A 150 -8.90 9.49 -17.14
N ASP A 151 -8.56 10.31 -16.15
CA ASP A 151 -8.75 11.75 -16.23
C ASP A 151 -7.45 12.55 -16.46
N THR A 152 -6.26 11.97 -16.19
CA THR A 152 -4.98 12.61 -16.56
C THR A 152 -4.60 12.34 -18.02
N ARG A 153 -3.74 13.15 -18.58
CA ARG A 153 -3.40 13.10 -20.01
C ARG A 153 -2.79 11.76 -20.44
N LEU A 154 -1.80 11.27 -19.70
CA LEU A 154 -1.07 10.04 -20.04
C LEU A 154 -1.54 8.80 -19.25
N GLY A 155 -2.51 8.98 -18.35
CA GLY A 155 -3.11 7.87 -17.62
C GLY A 155 -2.14 7.08 -16.74
N ILE A 156 -1.07 7.70 -16.26
CA ILE A 156 -0.06 7.04 -15.43
C ILE A 156 -0.69 6.70 -14.07
N PRO A 157 -0.73 5.41 -13.68
CA PRO A 157 -1.25 5.01 -12.38
C PRO A 157 -0.42 5.58 -11.23
N VAL A 158 -1.09 5.97 -10.14
CA VAL A 158 -0.41 6.40 -8.91
C VAL A 158 0.01 5.20 -8.07
N ASP A 159 1.17 5.28 -7.40
CA ASP A 159 1.61 4.30 -6.41
C ASP A 159 0.97 4.63 -5.04
N PHE A 160 0.21 3.71 -4.47
CA PHE A 160 -0.34 3.84 -3.13
C PHE A 160 0.60 3.18 -2.13
N THR A 161 1.28 4.01 -1.34
CA THR A 161 2.26 3.55 -0.37
C THR A 161 1.71 3.49 1.05
N ASN A 162 2.36 2.71 1.90
CA ASN A 162 2.04 2.60 3.32
C ASN A 162 3.30 2.28 4.11
N GLU A 163 3.37 2.62 5.40
CA GLU A 163 4.56 2.33 6.22
C GLU A 163 4.86 0.83 6.33
N GLY A 164 3.94 0.02 6.74
CA GLY A 164 4.07 -1.44 6.74
C GLY A 164 5.11 -2.05 7.67
N ILE A 165 5.80 -1.28 8.51
CA ILE A 165 6.91 -1.77 9.35
C ILE A 165 6.47 -2.65 10.52
N ARG A 166 5.25 -2.51 10.98
CA ARG A 166 4.62 -3.32 12.06
C ARG A 166 3.21 -3.76 11.68
N GLY A 167 3.01 -4.13 10.45
CA GLY A 167 1.71 -4.31 9.82
C GLY A 167 1.32 -3.08 9.02
N VAL A 168 0.22 -3.18 8.29
CA VAL A 168 -0.30 -2.06 7.52
C VAL A 168 -0.76 -0.96 8.47
N GLU A 169 -0.28 0.25 8.26
CA GLU A 169 -0.76 1.42 8.99
C GLU A 169 -2.16 1.78 8.47
N SER A 170 -3.15 1.04 8.94
CA SER A 170 -4.55 1.24 8.55
C SER A 170 -5.49 0.77 9.66
N TYR A 171 -6.63 1.44 9.75
CA TYR A 171 -7.65 1.12 10.73
C TYR A 171 -8.09 -0.35 10.65
N LYS A 172 -8.03 -1.05 11.78
CA LYS A 172 -8.33 -2.48 11.93
C LYS A 172 -7.43 -3.44 11.15
N ALA A 173 -6.30 -2.98 10.61
CA ALA A 173 -5.27 -3.90 10.14
C ALA A 173 -4.57 -4.61 11.30
N THR A 174 -3.89 -5.71 11.00
CA THR A 174 -3.13 -6.47 12.00
C THR A 174 -1.90 -5.68 12.44
N ASN A 175 -1.76 -5.47 13.73
CA ASN A 175 -0.62 -4.78 14.33
C ASN A 175 0.37 -5.81 14.91
N PHE A 176 1.63 -5.68 14.54
CA PHE A 176 2.73 -6.52 15.02
C PHE A 176 3.61 -5.78 16.02
N PRO A 177 4.45 -6.48 16.80
CA PRO A 177 5.48 -5.84 17.59
C PRO A 177 6.43 -4.99 16.73
N THR A 178 7.16 -4.06 17.36
CA THR A 178 8.20 -3.28 16.69
C THR A 178 9.24 -4.20 16.04
N GLN A 179 9.96 -3.71 15.02
CA GLN A 179 11.01 -4.50 14.39
C GLN A 179 12.08 -4.94 15.39
N LEU A 180 12.39 -4.12 16.40
CA LEU A 180 13.30 -4.50 17.47
C LEU A 180 12.77 -5.71 18.27
N GLY A 181 11.49 -5.69 18.64
CA GLY A 181 10.83 -6.83 19.28
C GLY A 181 10.84 -8.08 18.42
N LEU A 182 10.56 -7.93 17.13
CA LEU A 182 10.62 -9.02 16.15
C LEU A 182 12.06 -9.55 15.99
N GLY A 183 13.06 -8.67 15.99
CA GLY A 183 14.48 -9.01 15.91
C GLY A 183 14.95 -9.90 17.07
N HIS A 184 14.44 -9.64 18.29
CA HIS A 184 14.75 -10.45 19.47
C HIS A 184 14.25 -11.89 19.42
N THR A 185 13.35 -12.21 18.49
CA THR A 185 12.88 -13.59 18.30
C THR A 185 13.91 -14.48 17.62
N TRP A 186 14.85 -13.91 16.85
CA TRP A 186 15.83 -14.62 16.02
C TRP A 186 15.17 -15.62 15.06
N ASN A 187 13.88 -15.43 14.77
CA ASN A 187 13.07 -16.38 14.03
C ASN A 187 12.75 -15.86 12.61
N ARG A 188 13.52 -16.31 11.63
CA ARG A 188 13.38 -15.94 10.22
C ARG A 188 12.00 -16.26 9.64
N GLU A 189 11.47 -17.44 9.99
CA GLU A 189 10.15 -17.87 9.49
C GLU A 189 9.03 -16.99 10.05
N LEU A 190 9.12 -16.61 11.33
CA LEU A 190 8.18 -15.66 11.93
C LEU A 190 8.16 -14.33 11.18
N ILE A 191 9.35 -13.79 10.85
CA ILE A 191 9.44 -12.52 10.10
C ILE A 191 8.82 -12.66 8.71
N ARG A 192 9.05 -13.80 8.05
CA ARG A 192 8.41 -14.08 6.77
C ARG A 192 6.88 -14.11 6.87
N GLN A 193 6.34 -14.71 7.92
CA GLN A 193 4.89 -14.74 8.18
C GLN A 193 4.34 -13.34 8.44
N VAL A 194 5.04 -12.51 9.22
CA VAL A 194 4.68 -11.09 9.41
C VAL A 194 4.60 -10.37 8.06
N GLY A 195 5.63 -10.53 7.21
CA GLY A 195 5.63 -9.96 5.86
C GLY A 195 4.48 -10.46 4.98
N LEU A 196 4.18 -11.76 5.02
CA LEU A 196 3.06 -12.36 4.27
C LEU A 196 1.70 -11.76 4.66
N ILE A 197 1.45 -11.60 5.96
CA ILE A 197 0.19 -11.03 6.45
C ILE A 197 0.12 -9.54 6.09
N THR A 198 1.18 -8.79 6.35
CA THR A 198 1.26 -7.36 6.02
C THR A 198 1.04 -7.12 4.52
N GLY A 199 1.75 -7.85 3.66
CA GLY A 199 1.60 -7.72 2.20
C GLY A 199 0.19 -8.08 1.72
N ARG A 200 -0.40 -9.13 2.29
CA ARG A 200 -1.77 -9.53 1.98
C ARG A 200 -2.79 -8.47 2.37
N GLU A 201 -2.70 -7.95 3.59
CA GLU A 201 -3.62 -6.91 4.06
C GLU A 201 -3.47 -5.62 3.26
N ALA A 202 -2.23 -5.18 3.00
CA ALA A 202 -1.94 -4.02 2.16
C ALA A 202 -2.58 -4.17 0.77
N ARG A 203 -2.37 -5.30 0.11
CA ARG A 203 -2.95 -5.60 -1.20
C ARG A 203 -4.48 -5.59 -1.18
N MET A 204 -5.09 -6.17 -0.15
CA MET A 204 -6.55 -6.22 -0.02
C MET A 204 -7.18 -4.85 0.23
N LEU A 205 -6.45 -3.94 0.87
CA LEU A 205 -6.87 -2.56 1.08
C LEU A 205 -6.65 -1.68 -0.17
N GLY A 206 -5.78 -2.10 -1.09
CA GLY A 206 -5.49 -1.38 -2.33
C GLY A 206 -4.13 -0.69 -2.37
N TYR A 207 -3.31 -0.83 -1.33
CA TYR A 207 -1.92 -0.36 -1.36
C TYR A 207 -1.09 -1.21 -2.32
N THR A 208 -0.14 -0.58 -2.98
CA THR A 208 0.72 -1.20 -4.00
C THR A 208 2.17 -1.34 -3.55
N ASN A 209 2.57 -0.58 -2.54
CA ASN A 209 3.92 -0.54 -2.02
C ASN A 209 3.91 -0.31 -0.50
N VAL A 210 4.90 -0.85 0.20
CA VAL A 210 5.11 -0.58 1.63
C VAL A 210 6.54 -0.15 1.89
N TYR A 211 6.72 0.83 2.78
CA TYR A 211 8.01 1.40 3.17
C TYR A 211 8.70 0.55 4.24
N ALA A 212 8.77 -0.75 3.98
CA ALA A 212 9.38 -1.77 4.83
C ALA A 212 10.18 -2.78 3.99
N PRO A 213 11.20 -3.43 4.56
CA PRO A 213 11.70 -3.33 5.94
C PRO A 213 12.65 -2.14 6.17
N ILE A 214 12.80 -1.74 7.45
CA ILE A 214 13.87 -0.84 7.87
C ILE A 214 15.15 -1.66 8.10
N LEU A 215 16.19 -1.35 7.34
CA LEU A 215 17.46 -2.08 7.31
C LEU A 215 18.62 -1.31 7.97
N ASP A 216 18.30 -0.22 8.65
CA ASP A 216 19.28 0.48 9.46
C ASP A 216 19.79 -0.43 10.56
N VAL A 217 21.10 -0.36 10.82
CA VAL A 217 21.74 -1.07 11.94
C VAL A 217 21.71 -0.18 13.16
N GLY A 218 21.18 -0.68 14.27
CA GLY A 218 21.12 0.06 15.54
C GLY A 218 22.51 0.37 16.07
N ARG A 219 22.99 1.60 15.90
CA ARG A 219 24.31 2.06 16.34
C ARG A 219 24.26 2.88 17.61
N ASP A 220 23.21 3.67 17.75
CA ASP A 220 23.06 4.59 18.86
C ASP A 220 21.61 4.52 19.38
N GLN A 221 21.45 4.08 20.61
CA GLN A 221 20.13 3.93 21.25
C GLN A 221 19.42 5.27 21.52
N ARG A 222 20.12 6.40 21.40
CA ARG A 222 19.51 7.73 21.48
C ARG A 222 18.78 8.14 20.21
N TRP A 223 18.98 7.39 19.11
CA TRP A 223 18.25 7.63 17.87
C TRP A 223 16.76 7.36 18.05
N GLY A 224 15.90 8.35 17.78
CA GLY A 224 14.47 8.31 18.07
C GLY A 224 13.68 7.22 17.34
N ARG A 225 14.30 6.57 16.33
CA ARG A 225 13.70 5.45 15.58
C ARG A 225 14.38 4.10 15.86
N TYR A 226 15.11 3.99 16.96
CA TYR A 226 15.84 2.78 17.31
C TYR A 226 14.92 1.53 17.43
N GLU A 227 13.68 1.70 17.85
CA GLU A 227 12.71 0.61 17.93
C GLU A 227 12.32 0.01 16.57
N GLU A 228 12.58 0.73 15.49
CA GLU A 228 12.20 0.33 14.14
C GLU A 228 13.23 -0.59 13.47
N VAL A 229 14.40 -0.83 14.07
CA VAL A 229 15.44 -1.69 13.51
C VAL A 229 15.39 -3.10 14.11
N TYR A 230 15.87 -4.10 13.37
CA TYR A 230 15.92 -5.48 13.87
C TYR A 230 17.00 -5.70 14.94
N GLY A 231 17.95 -4.79 15.08
CA GLY A 231 19.01 -4.88 16.08
C GLY A 231 20.34 -4.25 15.65
N GLU A 232 21.41 -4.59 16.38
CA GLU A 232 22.75 -4.01 16.23
C GLU A 232 23.66 -4.82 15.29
N SER A 233 23.30 -6.06 14.95
CA SER A 233 24.08 -6.93 14.10
C SER A 233 23.68 -6.76 12.63
N PRO A 234 24.61 -6.33 11.74
CA PRO A 234 24.33 -6.25 10.30
C PRO A 234 23.86 -7.58 9.71
N TYR A 235 24.41 -8.70 10.21
CA TYR A 235 24.00 -10.04 9.77
C TYR A 235 22.54 -10.32 10.13
N LEU A 236 22.14 -10.06 11.38
CA LEU A 236 20.74 -10.26 11.80
C LEU A 236 19.79 -9.39 11.00
N VAL A 237 20.11 -8.09 10.84
CA VAL A 237 19.30 -7.15 10.05
C VAL A 237 19.11 -7.64 8.62
N ALA A 238 20.20 -8.11 7.98
CA ALA A 238 20.14 -8.63 6.61
C ALA A 238 19.26 -9.88 6.50
N GLU A 239 19.46 -10.86 7.38
CA GLU A 239 18.73 -12.13 7.36
C GLU A 239 17.22 -11.93 7.58
N LEU A 240 16.85 -11.11 8.56
CA LEU A 240 15.44 -10.82 8.83
C LEU A 240 14.83 -9.91 7.77
N GLY A 241 15.60 -8.95 7.25
CA GLY A 241 15.16 -8.09 6.15
C GLY A 241 14.83 -8.85 4.88
N ILE A 242 15.66 -9.83 4.51
CA ILE A 242 15.40 -10.72 3.37
C ILE A 242 14.06 -11.46 3.54
N GLU A 243 13.79 -11.99 4.71
CA GLU A 243 12.55 -12.73 4.96
C GLU A 243 11.33 -11.81 4.97
N MET A 244 11.47 -10.58 5.47
CA MET A 244 10.39 -9.59 5.40
C MET A 244 10.06 -9.23 3.94
N VAL A 245 11.06 -8.96 3.11
CA VAL A 245 10.87 -8.70 1.66
C VAL A 245 10.20 -9.90 0.97
N ARG A 246 10.68 -11.13 1.24
CA ARG A 246 10.07 -12.35 0.69
C ARG A 246 8.60 -12.52 1.09
N GLY A 247 8.26 -12.14 2.31
CA GLY A 247 6.89 -12.15 2.80
C GLY A 247 6.03 -11.10 2.09
N LEU A 248 6.46 -9.84 2.10
CA LEU A 248 5.75 -8.72 1.50
C LEU A 248 5.47 -8.92 0.01
N GLN A 249 6.48 -9.37 -0.74
CA GLN A 249 6.40 -9.55 -2.19
C GLN A 249 5.87 -10.93 -2.63
N HIS A 250 5.48 -11.77 -1.68
CA HIS A 250 4.95 -13.10 -1.99
C HIS A 250 3.76 -13.01 -2.95
N ASN A 251 3.82 -13.79 -4.05
CA ASN A 251 2.78 -13.78 -5.10
C ASN A 251 2.46 -12.37 -5.63
N HIS A 252 3.45 -11.50 -5.73
CA HIS A 252 3.30 -10.11 -6.21
C HIS A 252 2.24 -9.31 -5.45
N GLN A 253 2.16 -9.48 -4.13
CA GLN A 253 1.18 -8.77 -3.30
C GLN A 253 1.40 -7.26 -3.34
N VAL A 254 2.57 -6.81 -2.89
CA VAL A 254 2.99 -5.40 -2.89
C VAL A 254 4.49 -5.30 -3.17
N ALA A 255 4.97 -4.14 -3.58
CA ALA A 255 6.40 -3.85 -3.57
C ALA A 255 6.88 -3.63 -2.14
N ALA A 256 8.10 -4.05 -1.82
CA ALA A 256 8.78 -3.74 -0.58
C ALA A 256 9.84 -2.67 -0.83
N THR A 257 9.86 -1.61 -0.01
CA THR A 257 10.86 -0.55 -0.07
C THR A 257 11.82 -0.69 1.10
N ALA A 258 12.99 -1.26 0.81
CA ALA A 258 14.07 -1.34 1.80
C ALA A 258 14.61 0.06 2.12
N LYS A 259 14.66 0.42 3.39
CA LYS A 259 15.05 1.76 3.83
C LYS A 259 15.93 1.73 5.08
N HIS A 260 16.75 2.70 5.37
CA HIS A 260 16.97 3.92 4.60
C HIS A 260 18.36 3.86 3.94
N PHE A 261 18.45 4.33 2.71
CA PHE A 261 19.74 4.39 2.02
C PHE A 261 20.30 5.83 2.15
N ALA A 262 21.41 6.06 2.88
CA ALA A 262 22.10 5.19 3.82
C ALA A 262 22.51 5.99 5.06
N ALA A 263 23.01 5.28 6.11
CA ALA A 263 23.60 5.90 7.31
C ALA A 263 22.65 6.79 8.13
N TYR A 264 21.35 6.47 8.14
CA TYR A 264 20.32 7.26 8.84
C TYR A 264 20.26 6.97 10.34
N SER A 265 20.69 5.79 10.79
CA SER A 265 20.67 5.35 12.20
C SER A 265 21.77 5.97 13.07
N ASN A 266 22.36 7.08 12.66
CA ASN A 266 23.40 7.78 13.40
C ASN A 266 22.83 9.06 14.02
N ASN A 267 22.98 9.19 15.33
CA ASN A 267 22.58 10.40 16.05
C ASN A 267 23.74 11.40 16.00
N LYS A 268 23.48 12.60 15.53
CA LYS A 268 24.45 13.70 15.54
C LYS A 268 24.38 14.48 16.83
#